data_774a97915182d68dde551ff156467063
#
_entry.id   774a97915182d68dde551ff156467063
#
_cell.length_a   1.000
_cell.length_b   1.000
_cell.length_c   1.000
_cell.angle_alpha   90.00
_cell.angle_beta   90.00
_cell.angle_gamma   90.00
#
_symmetry.space_group_name_H-M   'P 1'
#
loop_
_entity.id
_entity.type
_entity.pdbx_description
1 polymer ?
#
loop_
_entity_poly.entity_id
_entity_poly.type
_entity_poly.pdbx_seq_one_letter_code
_entity_poly.pdbx_strand_id
1 'polypeptide(L)'
;MKNYSKDISRQYHIQVANGEIGRYVILPGDPKRCKKIAQYFEDPVMIADNREFITYTGTLDGVKVSVTSTGIGGPSAAIAMEELARCGADTFVRIGTCGGIQPEVKSGDIVVATGAVRMEGTSKEYAPIEYPAVADLMVVNALVSAAKEKECEFYTGVVQSKDAFYGQHEPEMMPAGYELINKWEAWKKLGCLASEMETAALYIVAAKLHVRVGACFLVMANQEREKLGLENPVVHDTDMAVQVAVEAIRKLIKEDR
;
A
#
# COMPACT_ATOMS: atom_id res chain seq x y z
N MET A 1 26.41 2.82 -3.68
CA MET A 1 25.61 2.62 -4.91
C MET A 1 25.71 3.89 -5.74
N LYS A 2 25.78 3.79 -7.08
CA LYS A 2 25.90 4.97 -7.96
C LYS A 2 24.55 5.72 -7.95
N ASN A 3 24.58 7.02 -7.64
CA ASN A 3 23.42 7.91 -7.76
C ASN A 3 23.44 8.56 -9.16
N TYR A 4 22.34 8.46 -9.89
CA TYR A 4 22.19 9.02 -11.24
C TYR A 4 21.50 10.40 -11.24
N SER A 5 21.15 10.94 -10.07
CA SER A 5 20.59 12.29 -9.96
C SER A 5 21.57 13.36 -10.44
N LYS A 6 21.05 14.44 -11.05
CA LYS A 6 21.86 15.62 -11.38
C LYS A 6 22.40 16.28 -10.10
N ASP A 7 21.60 16.33 -9.06
CA ASP A 7 22.00 16.69 -7.71
C ASP A 7 22.25 15.41 -6.91
N ILE A 8 23.49 15.09 -6.64
CA ILE A 8 23.91 13.86 -5.94
C ILE A 8 23.46 13.81 -4.47
N SER A 9 23.00 14.92 -3.89
CA SER A 9 22.39 14.95 -2.55
C SER A 9 20.97 14.41 -2.54
N ARG A 10 20.30 14.32 -3.69
CA ARG A 10 18.91 13.87 -3.86
C ARG A 10 18.83 12.50 -4.50
N GLN A 11 17.83 11.70 -4.11
CA GLN A 11 17.55 10.43 -4.76
C GLN A 11 17.08 10.65 -6.21
N TYR A 12 17.41 9.71 -7.09
CA TYR A 12 17.22 9.91 -8.53
C TYR A 12 15.76 10.03 -8.95
N HIS A 13 14.88 9.16 -8.43
CA HIS A 13 13.49 9.16 -8.86
C HIS A 13 12.61 10.07 -7.99
N ILE A 14 12.67 9.93 -6.67
CA ILE A 14 11.79 10.69 -5.78
C ILE A 14 12.25 12.13 -5.52
N GLN A 15 13.48 12.50 -5.92
CA GLN A 15 14.07 13.84 -5.74
C GLN A 15 14.00 14.35 -4.29
N VAL A 16 14.18 13.46 -3.33
CA VAL A 16 14.22 13.76 -1.88
C VAL A 16 15.65 13.58 -1.38
N ALA A 17 16.09 14.44 -0.48
CA ALA A 17 17.37 14.37 0.20
C ALA A 17 17.24 13.80 1.62
N ASN A 18 18.36 13.32 2.16
CA ASN A 18 18.45 12.86 3.54
C ASN A 18 18.08 14.00 4.51
N GLY A 19 17.24 13.71 5.51
CA GLY A 19 16.75 14.66 6.50
C GLY A 19 15.52 15.48 6.08
N GLU A 20 15.09 15.43 4.81
CA GLU A 20 13.87 16.12 4.33
C GLU A 20 12.59 15.36 4.70
N ILE A 21 12.66 14.06 5.01
CA ILE A 21 11.51 13.22 5.36
C ILE A 21 11.59 12.69 6.80
N GLY A 22 10.45 12.22 7.31
CA GLY A 22 10.37 11.50 8.57
C GLY A 22 10.69 10.01 8.43
N ARG A 23 10.89 9.32 9.57
CA ARG A 23 11.07 7.87 9.59
C ARG A 23 9.80 7.10 9.27
N TYR A 24 8.62 7.71 9.49
CA TYR A 24 7.30 7.15 9.16
C TYR A 24 6.80 7.74 7.85
N VAL A 25 6.48 6.88 6.90
CA VAL A 25 6.02 7.33 5.56
C VAL A 25 4.73 6.61 5.16
N ILE A 26 3.71 7.40 4.79
CA ILE A 26 2.49 6.88 4.19
C ILE A 26 2.68 6.81 2.67
N LEU A 27 2.29 5.68 2.07
CA LEU A 27 2.49 5.40 0.65
C LEU A 27 1.14 5.23 -0.09
N PRO A 28 0.50 6.31 -0.59
CA PRO A 28 -0.60 6.21 -1.54
C PRO A 28 -0.09 5.87 -2.94
N GLY A 29 -0.91 5.24 -3.79
CA GLY A 29 -0.60 5.06 -5.20
C GLY A 29 -0.75 6.36 -6.00
N ASP A 30 -1.92 7.00 -5.89
CA ASP A 30 -2.27 8.22 -6.61
C ASP A 30 -1.56 9.45 -6.02
N PRO A 31 -0.78 10.20 -6.83
CA PRO A 31 -0.13 11.45 -6.41
C PRO A 31 -1.08 12.49 -5.81
N LYS A 32 -2.31 12.57 -6.30
CA LYS A 32 -3.31 13.51 -5.80
C LYS A 32 -3.71 13.27 -4.34
N ARG A 33 -3.56 12.02 -3.84
CA ARG A 33 -3.84 11.69 -2.44
C ARG A 33 -2.78 12.25 -1.48
N CYS A 34 -1.55 12.51 -1.94
CA CYS A 34 -0.50 13.05 -1.07
C CYS A 34 -0.93 14.35 -0.39
N LYS A 35 -1.51 15.28 -1.15
CA LYS A 35 -2.01 16.55 -0.61
C LYS A 35 -3.15 16.34 0.41
N LYS A 36 -4.07 15.40 0.15
CA LYS A 36 -5.16 15.07 1.08
C LYS A 36 -4.63 14.48 2.38
N ILE A 37 -3.68 13.54 2.29
CA ILE A 37 -3.06 12.92 3.46
C ILE A 37 -2.25 13.95 4.25
N ALA A 38 -1.51 14.82 3.58
CA ALA A 38 -0.72 15.87 4.22
C ALA A 38 -1.58 16.87 5.03
N GLN A 39 -2.86 17.03 4.72
CA GLN A 39 -3.78 17.88 5.52
C GLN A 39 -4.00 17.36 6.95
N TYR A 40 -3.68 16.10 7.24
CA TYR A 40 -3.72 15.53 8.59
C TYR A 40 -2.44 15.79 9.40
N PHE A 41 -1.38 16.32 8.75
CA PHE A 41 -0.12 16.66 9.39
C PHE A 41 -0.15 18.11 9.87
N GLU A 42 0.63 18.41 10.90
CA GLU A 42 0.95 19.78 11.33
C GLU A 42 2.04 20.33 10.40
N ASP A 43 1.88 21.59 9.95
CA ASP A 43 2.81 22.33 9.08
C ASP A 43 3.33 21.55 7.87
N PRO A 44 2.44 20.99 7.02
CA PRO A 44 2.87 20.17 5.89
C PRO A 44 3.51 21.01 4.78
N VAL A 45 4.68 20.60 4.32
CA VAL A 45 5.43 21.21 3.22
C VAL A 45 5.62 20.21 2.09
N MET A 46 5.41 20.64 0.85
CA MET A 46 5.76 19.84 -0.32
C MET A 46 7.28 19.81 -0.50
N ILE A 47 7.88 18.63 -0.47
CA ILE A 47 9.33 18.41 -0.56
C ILE A 47 9.77 18.19 -2.00
N ALA A 48 9.00 17.40 -2.75
CA ALA A 48 9.32 17.04 -4.12
C ALA A 48 8.05 16.74 -4.93
N ASP A 49 8.12 17.02 -6.22
CA ASP A 49 7.14 16.65 -7.23
C ASP A 49 7.94 16.23 -8.48
N ASN A 50 8.12 14.93 -8.66
CA ASN A 50 8.86 14.40 -9.78
C ASN A 50 8.28 13.06 -10.25
N ARG A 51 7.94 12.97 -11.53
CA ARG A 51 7.27 11.80 -12.13
C ARG A 51 5.95 11.50 -11.41
N GLU A 52 5.73 10.25 -11.03
CA GLU A 52 4.61 9.80 -10.20
C GLU A 52 4.84 9.99 -8.68
N PHE A 53 6.00 10.49 -8.28
CA PHE A 53 6.42 10.65 -6.88
C PHE A 53 6.21 12.08 -6.40
N ILE A 54 5.18 12.30 -5.59
CA ILE A 54 4.95 13.56 -4.88
C ILE A 54 5.16 13.31 -3.39
N THR A 55 6.00 14.13 -2.75
CA THR A 55 6.33 14.00 -1.33
C THR A 55 5.93 15.24 -0.55
N TYR A 56 5.20 15.05 0.55
CA TYR A 56 4.98 16.06 1.58
C TYR A 56 5.55 15.57 2.91
N THR A 57 6.05 16.50 3.71
CA THR A 57 6.53 16.25 5.07
C THR A 57 5.92 17.25 6.02
N GLY A 58 5.52 16.82 7.20
CA GLY A 58 5.02 17.61 8.30
C GLY A 58 5.26 16.88 9.62
N THR A 59 4.44 17.12 10.64
CA THR A 59 4.56 16.43 11.92
C THR A 59 3.23 15.80 12.35
N LEU A 60 3.32 14.72 13.13
CA LEU A 60 2.24 14.13 13.91
C LEU A 60 2.74 13.94 15.34
N ASP A 61 2.03 14.47 16.31
CA ASP A 61 2.40 14.41 17.74
C ASP A 61 3.86 14.87 17.98
N GLY A 62 4.31 15.90 17.24
CA GLY A 62 5.67 16.46 17.30
C GLY A 62 6.76 15.60 16.67
N VAL A 63 6.41 14.53 15.94
CA VAL A 63 7.35 13.66 15.22
C VAL A 63 7.22 13.89 13.71
N LYS A 64 8.35 14.06 13.03
CA LYS A 64 8.38 14.23 11.57
C LYS A 64 7.84 13.00 10.86
N VAL A 65 6.85 13.21 9.99
CA VAL A 65 6.22 12.18 9.17
C VAL A 65 6.14 12.64 7.73
N SER A 66 6.03 11.69 6.81
CA SER A 66 5.95 12.02 5.39
C SER A 66 4.87 11.20 4.68
N VAL A 67 4.46 11.69 3.54
CA VAL A 67 3.67 10.95 2.57
C VAL A 67 4.34 11.06 1.20
N THR A 68 4.49 9.93 0.51
CA THR A 68 5.05 9.88 -0.85
C THR A 68 4.21 8.96 -1.71
N SER A 69 3.77 9.44 -2.87
CA SER A 69 3.06 8.58 -3.84
C SER A 69 4.00 7.57 -4.49
N THR A 70 3.46 6.42 -4.83
CA THR A 70 4.22 5.32 -5.45
C THR A 70 3.92 5.13 -6.93
N GLY A 71 2.89 5.78 -7.47
CA GLY A 71 2.32 5.38 -8.75
C GLY A 71 1.66 4.00 -8.67
N ILE A 72 1.50 3.33 -9.80
CA ILE A 72 0.88 2.02 -9.92
C ILE A 72 1.94 0.95 -10.18
N GLY A 73 1.80 -0.17 -9.46
CA GLY A 73 2.56 -1.38 -9.70
C GLY A 73 3.84 -1.54 -8.89
N GLY A 74 4.30 -2.78 -8.80
CA GLY A 74 5.45 -3.19 -8.01
C GLY A 74 6.73 -2.42 -8.29
N PRO A 75 7.16 -2.23 -9.56
CA PRO A 75 8.42 -1.56 -9.87
C PRO A 75 8.50 -0.13 -9.33
N SER A 76 7.44 0.66 -9.55
CA SER A 76 7.39 2.04 -9.07
C SER A 76 7.36 2.12 -7.54
N ALA A 77 6.55 1.29 -6.90
CA ALA A 77 6.47 1.21 -5.44
C ALA A 77 7.80 0.78 -4.80
N ALA A 78 8.49 -0.19 -5.39
CA ALA A 78 9.81 -0.65 -4.93
C ALA A 78 10.86 0.47 -5.00
N ILE A 79 10.88 1.24 -6.09
CA ILE A 79 11.78 2.39 -6.26
C ILE A 79 11.52 3.42 -5.15
N ALA A 80 10.25 3.78 -4.92
CA ALA A 80 9.90 4.73 -3.87
C ALA A 80 10.41 4.29 -2.50
N MET A 81 10.12 3.05 -2.09
CA MET A 81 10.52 2.52 -0.78
C MET A 81 12.04 2.44 -0.63
N GLU A 82 12.75 1.96 -1.66
CA GLU A 82 14.23 1.90 -1.65
C GLU A 82 14.85 3.29 -1.44
N GLU A 83 14.38 4.29 -2.16
CA GLU A 83 14.94 5.63 -2.10
C GLU A 83 14.54 6.36 -0.81
N LEU A 84 13.31 6.16 -0.32
CA LEU A 84 12.87 6.70 0.98
C LEU A 84 13.65 6.08 2.16
N ALA A 85 13.91 4.77 2.12
CA ALA A 85 14.71 4.10 3.14
C ALA A 85 16.15 4.66 3.18
N ARG A 86 16.75 4.98 2.03
CA ARG A 86 18.06 5.65 1.95
C ARG A 86 18.03 7.06 2.55
N CYS A 87 16.88 7.71 2.57
CA CYS A 87 16.69 9.03 3.20
C CYS A 87 16.34 8.93 4.69
N GLY A 88 16.34 7.72 5.28
CA GLY A 88 16.14 7.50 6.70
C GLY A 88 14.75 7.04 7.11
N ALA A 89 13.86 6.74 6.17
CA ALA A 89 12.58 6.12 6.49
C ALA A 89 12.76 4.63 6.85
N ASP A 90 12.08 4.18 7.93
CA ASP A 90 12.15 2.80 8.41
C ASP A 90 10.80 2.17 8.73
N THR A 91 9.71 2.92 8.57
CA THR A 91 8.36 2.47 8.85
C THR A 91 7.40 3.01 7.80
N PHE A 92 6.72 2.10 7.11
CA PHE A 92 5.87 2.42 5.98
C PHE A 92 4.45 1.91 6.18
N VAL A 93 3.47 2.74 5.82
CA VAL A 93 2.06 2.37 5.76
C VAL A 93 1.54 2.61 4.35
N ARG A 94 1.28 1.53 3.62
CA ARG A 94 0.60 1.60 2.33
C ARG A 94 -0.87 1.91 2.54
N ILE A 95 -1.38 2.92 1.82
CA ILE A 95 -2.82 3.18 1.71
C ILE A 95 -3.23 3.13 0.25
N GLY A 96 -4.24 2.33 -0.06
CA GLY A 96 -4.69 2.14 -1.43
C GLY A 96 -6.18 1.89 -1.56
N THR A 97 -6.55 1.44 -2.75
CA THR A 97 -7.86 0.90 -3.07
C THR A 97 -7.70 -0.55 -3.54
N CYS A 98 -8.71 -1.37 -3.32
CA CYS A 98 -8.72 -2.76 -3.76
C CYS A 98 -10.08 -3.17 -4.30
N GLY A 99 -10.13 -4.27 -5.03
CA GLY A 99 -11.35 -4.99 -5.35
C GLY A 99 -11.55 -6.13 -4.35
N GLY A 100 -12.73 -6.25 -3.74
CA GLY A 100 -13.05 -7.36 -2.85
C GLY A 100 -13.09 -8.70 -3.61
N ILE A 101 -12.72 -9.79 -2.94
CA ILE A 101 -12.78 -11.18 -3.45
C ILE A 101 -13.80 -12.00 -2.67
N GLN A 102 -13.77 -11.97 -1.33
CA GLN A 102 -14.74 -12.71 -0.52
C GLN A 102 -16.08 -11.96 -0.50
N PRO A 103 -17.24 -12.66 -0.61
CA PRO A 103 -18.56 -12.02 -0.67
C PRO A 103 -18.92 -11.18 0.55
N GLU A 104 -18.37 -11.47 1.72
CA GLU A 104 -18.56 -10.68 2.94
C GLU A 104 -17.86 -9.32 2.90
N VAL A 105 -16.79 -9.17 2.12
CA VAL A 105 -16.01 -7.92 1.97
C VAL A 105 -16.75 -6.98 1.02
N LYS A 106 -17.37 -5.94 1.57
CA LYS A 106 -18.23 -5.02 0.83
C LYS A 106 -17.51 -3.77 0.38
N SER A 107 -18.09 -3.10 -0.59
CA SER A 107 -17.64 -1.74 -0.97
C SER A 107 -17.77 -0.80 0.22
N GLY A 108 -16.74 -0.02 0.48
CA GLY A 108 -16.65 0.88 1.63
C GLY A 108 -15.93 0.30 2.84
N ASP A 109 -15.81 -1.02 2.93
CA ASP A 109 -15.06 -1.68 4.01
C ASP A 109 -13.56 -1.42 3.88
N ILE A 110 -12.85 -1.58 5.00
CA ILE A 110 -11.39 -1.51 5.05
C ILE A 110 -10.79 -2.92 5.08
N VAL A 111 -9.76 -3.15 4.29
CA VAL A 111 -8.95 -4.38 4.35
C VAL A 111 -7.56 -4.03 4.87
N VAL A 112 -7.16 -4.66 5.99
CA VAL A 112 -5.80 -4.61 6.52
C VAL A 112 -5.05 -5.87 6.08
N ALA A 113 -4.03 -5.73 5.25
CA ALA A 113 -3.31 -6.86 4.68
C ALA A 113 -2.25 -7.40 5.66
N THR A 114 -2.39 -8.67 6.05
CA THR A 114 -1.39 -9.39 6.87
C THR A 114 -0.32 -10.06 6.02
N GLY A 115 -0.63 -10.34 4.76
CA GLY A 115 0.26 -10.91 3.77
C GLY A 115 -0.29 -10.73 2.37
N ALA A 116 0.52 -11.02 1.36
CA ALA A 116 0.11 -10.86 -0.02
C ALA A 116 0.55 -12.04 -0.91
N VAL A 117 -0.34 -12.45 -1.81
CA VAL A 117 -0.02 -13.40 -2.89
C VAL A 117 0.90 -12.70 -3.88
N ARG A 118 2.07 -13.28 -4.14
CA ARG A 118 3.11 -12.76 -5.02
C ARG A 118 2.83 -13.13 -6.49
N MET A 119 1.75 -12.56 -7.05
CA MET A 119 1.37 -12.82 -8.45
C MET A 119 1.91 -11.74 -9.41
N GLU A 120 2.82 -10.91 -8.94
CA GLU A 120 3.53 -9.86 -9.70
C GLU A 120 5.01 -10.23 -9.92
N GLY A 121 5.71 -9.49 -10.78
CA GLY A 121 7.11 -9.77 -11.15
C GLY A 121 8.14 -9.21 -10.19
N THR A 122 7.91 -8.02 -9.66
CA THR A 122 8.91 -7.27 -8.88
C THR A 122 9.42 -8.05 -7.67
N SER A 123 8.52 -8.60 -6.86
CA SER A 123 8.93 -9.35 -5.66
C SER A 123 9.78 -10.57 -5.97
N LYS A 124 9.60 -11.17 -7.16
CA LYS A 124 10.36 -12.35 -7.60
C LYS A 124 11.81 -12.02 -7.95
N GLU A 125 12.08 -10.77 -8.35
CA GLU A 125 13.45 -10.29 -8.57
C GLU A 125 14.15 -9.94 -7.27
N TYR A 126 13.41 -9.60 -6.20
CA TYR A 126 13.97 -9.26 -4.89
C TYR A 126 14.24 -10.48 -4.01
N ALA A 127 13.41 -11.52 -4.08
CA ALA A 127 13.53 -12.71 -3.24
C ALA A 127 12.97 -13.96 -3.93
N PRO A 128 13.48 -15.18 -3.58
CA PRO A 128 12.89 -16.45 -4.02
C PRO A 128 11.38 -16.49 -3.75
N ILE A 129 10.62 -17.17 -4.61
CA ILE A 129 9.15 -17.20 -4.51
C ILE A 129 8.65 -17.84 -3.22
N GLU A 130 9.43 -18.73 -2.63
CA GLU A 130 9.14 -19.44 -1.39
C GLU A 130 9.17 -18.51 -0.16
N TYR A 131 9.87 -17.36 -0.24
CA TYR A 131 9.87 -16.37 0.84
C TYR A 131 8.53 -15.64 0.89
N PRO A 132 7.79 -15.66 2.00
CA PRO A 132 6.45 -15.10 2.08
C PRO A 132 6.47 -13.56 2.09
N ALA A 133 5.53 -12.95 1.37
CA ALA A 133 5.27 -11.51 1.49
C ALA A 133 4.35 -11.26 2.68
N VAL A 134 4.91 -10.88 3.83
CA VAL A 134 4.19 -10.65 5.09
C VAL A 134 4.42 -9.25 5.61
N ALA A 135 3.38 -8.71 6.27
CA ALA A 135 3.45 -7.43 6.94
C ALA A 135 4.24 -7.51 8.25
N ASP A 136 4.74 -6.37 8.71
CA ASP A 136 5.21 -6.21 10.08
C ASP A 136 4.04 -6.27 11.07
N LEU A 137 4.17 -7.10 12.11
CA LEU A 137 3.10 -7.35 13.07
C LEU A 137 2.70 -6.10 13.86
N MET A 138 3.67 -5.23 14.22
CA MET A 138 3.37 -4.00 14.96
C MET A 138 2.55 -3.04 14.09
N VAL A 139 2.91 -2.92 12.80
CA VAL A 139 2.17 -2.07 11.86
C VAL A 139 0.76 -2.61 11.62
N VAL A 140 0.58 -3.93 11.49
CA VAL A 140 -0.75 -4.55 11.39
C VAL A 140 -1.59 -4.28 12.64
N ASN A 141 -1.02 -4.46 13.84
CA ASN A 141 -1.72 -4.22 15.09
C ASN A 141 -2.14 -2.74 15.24
N ALA A 142 -1.27 -1.81 14.85
CA ALA A 142 -1.58 -0.38 14.84
C ALA A 142 -2.74 -0.05 13.88
N LEU A 143 -2.74 -0.62 12.67
CA LEU A 143 -3.83 -0.46 11.68
C LEU A 143 -5.16 -1.03 12.19
N VAL A 144 -5.14 -2.23 12.75
CA VAL A 144 -6.33 -2.88 13.33
C VAL A 144 -6.87 -2.07 14.52
N SER A 145 -5.98 -1.58 15.40
CA SER A 145 -6.38 -0.73 16.52
C SER A 145 -6.98 0.59 16.04
N ALA A 146 -6.40 1.20 15.00
CA ALA A 146 -6.92 2.41 14.40
C ALA A 146 -8.30 2.20 13.75
N ALA A 147 -8.50 1.11 13.01
CA ALA A 147 -9.77 0.78 12.39
C ALA A 147 -10.89 0.58 13.43
N LYS A 148 -10.60 -0.10 14.55
CA LYS A 148 -11.52 -0.24 15.67
C LYS A 148 -11.90 1.10 16.31
N GLU A 149 -10.92 1.98 16.49
CA GLU A 149 -11.15 3.31 17.08
C GLU A 149 -11.97 4.23 16.17
N LYS A 150 -11.84 4.03 14.85
CA LYS A 150 -12.65 4.74 13.84
C LYS A 150 -14.04 4.11 13.63
N GLU A 151 -14.34 3.03 14.32
CA GLU A 151 -15.63 2.31 14.24
C GLU A 151 -16.03 1.93 12.81
N CYS A 152 -15.05 1.70 11.92
CA CYS A 152 -15.30 1.27 10.56
C CYS A 152 -15.34 -0.26 10.45
N GLU A 153 -16.13 -0.77 9.49
CA GLU A 153 -16.10 -2.19 9.15
C GLU A 153 -14.76 -2.53 8.50
N PHE A 154 -14.10 -3.58 8.99
CA PHE A 154 -12.80 -3.97 8.45
C PHE A 154 -12.55 -5.47 8.54
N TYR A 155 -11.68 -5.94 7.63
CA TYR A 155 -11.19 -7.32 7.57
C TYR A 155 -9.68 -7.35 7.63
N THR A 156 -9.13 -8.43 8.21
CA THR A 156 -7.68 -8.66 8.24
C THR A 156 -7.37 -9.99 7.58
N GLY A 157 -6.40 -10.02 6.67
CA GLY A 157 -6.04 -11.25 5.98
C GLY A 157 -5.14 -11.04 4.77
N VAL A 158 -5.06 -12.07 3.94
CA VAL A 158 -4.21 -12.07 2.76
C VAL A 158 -4.90 -11.34 1.61
N VAL A 159 -4.14 -10.51 0.89
CA VAL A 159 -4.56 -9.87 -0.38
C VAL A 159 -3.78 -10.48 -1.56
N GLN A 160 -4.24 -10.24 -2.79
CA GLN A 160 -3.51 -10.64 -3.98
C GLN A 160 -2.94 -9.41 -4.67
N SER A 161 -1.61 -9.41 -4.94
CA SER A 161 -0.97 -8.40 -5.76
C SER A 161 -0.72 -8.93 -7.18
N LYS A 162 -1.12 -8.16 -8.19
CA LYS A 162 -0.99 -8.49 -9.60
C LYS A 162 -0.39 -7.36 -10.42
N ASP A 163 0.17 -7.66 -11.60
CA ASP A 163 0.65 -6.65 -12.55
C ASP A 163 -0.39 -6.28 -13.61
N ALA A 164 -1.27 -7.21 -13.99
CA ALA A 164 -2.23 -7.02 -15.05
C ALA A 164 -3.63 -6.70 -14.51
N PHE A 165 -3.99 -5.41 -14.49
CA PHE A 165 -5.32 -4.98 -14.03
C PHE A 165 -6.45 -5.62 -14.82
N TYR A 166 -6.40 -5.53 -16.15
CA TYR A 166 -7.41 -6.12 -17.02
C TYR A 166 -7.41 -7.66 -17.04
N GLY A 167 -6.31 -8.29 -16.65
CA GLY A 167 -6.24 -9.74 -16.49
C GLY A 167 -7.15 -10.29 -15.40
N GLN A 168 -7.57 -9.46 -14.43
CA GLN A 168 -8.57 -9.82 -13.44
C GLN A 168 -10.00 -9.59 -13.93
N HIS A 169 -10.24 -8.48 -14.63
CA HIS A 169 -11.60 -8.04 -14.98
C HIS A 169 -12.12 -8.68 -16.25
N GLU A 170 -11.23 -8.97 -17.19
CA GLU A 170 -11.54 -9.54 -18.53
C GLU A 170 -10.57 -10.70 -18.83
N PRO A 171 -10.45 -11.72 -17.95
CA PRO A 171 -9.45 -12.78 -18.14
C PRO A 171 -9.68 -13.58 -19.42
N GLU A 172 -10.92 -13.68 -19.90
CA GLU A 172 -11.27 -14.37 -21.14
C GLU A 172 -10.65 -13.74 -22.39
N MET A 173 -10.35 -12.44 -22.32
CA MET A 173 -9.70 -11.70 -23.41
C MET A 173 -8.18 -11.84 -23.38
N MET A 174 -7.61 -12.43 -22.34
CA MET A 174 -6.17 -12.60 -22.18
C MET A 174 -5.68 -13.93 -22.78
N PRO A 175 -4.53 -13.96 -23.47
CA PRO A 175 -3.93 -15.20 -23.96
C PRO A 175 -3.71 -16.25 -22.85
N ALA A 176 -3.42 -15.81 -21.62
CA ALA A 176 -3.25 -16.66 -20.44
C ALA A 176 -4.53 -16.74 -19.57
N GLY A 177 -5.71 -16.47 -20.14
CA GLY A 177 -6.98 -16.39 -19.40
C GLY A 177 -7.29 -17.65 -18.59
N TYR A 178 -7.01 -18.84 -19.15
CA TYR A 178 -7.18 -20.11 -18.46
C TYR A 178 -6.40 -20.18 -17.12
N GLU A 179 -5.19 -19.66 -17.10
CA GLU A 179 -4.36 -19.63 -15.89
C GLU A 179 -4.88 -18.60 -14.88
N LEU A 180 -5.27 -17.40 -15.36
CA LEU A 180 -5.81 -16.33 -14.53
C LEU A 180 -7.11 -16.73 -13.82
N ILE A 181 -8.03 -17.36 -14.58
CA ILE A 181 -9.31 -17.86 -14.05
C ILE A 181 -9.07 -18.95 -12.98
N ASN A 182 -8.21 -19.93 -13.26
CA ASN A 182 -7.91 -20.99 -12.31
C ASN A 182 -7.24 -20.47 -11.04
N LYS A 183 -6.32 -19.52 -11.14
CA LYS A 183 -5.69 -18.86 -10.00
C LYS A 183 -6.71 -18.07 -9.18
N TRP A 184 -7.59 -17.32 -9.83
CA TRP A 184 -8.64 -16.57 -9.14
C TRP A 184 -9.53 -17.49 -8.29
N GLU A 185 -9.96 -18.63 -8.84
CA GLU A 185 -10.74 -19.63 -8.08
C GLU A 185 -9.94 -20.22 -6.90
N ALA A 186 -8.62 -20.37 -7.06
CA ALA A 186 -7.77 -20.80 -5.94
C ALA A 186 -7.71 -19.74 -4.83
N TRP A 187 -7.57 -18.45 -5.18
CA TRP A 187 -7.54 -17.37 -4.21
C TRP A 187 -8.87 -17.24 -3.44
N LYS A 188 -9.99 -17.40 -4.12
CA LYS A 188 -11.31 -17.47 -3.48
C LYS A 188 -11.38 -18.60 -2.45
N LYS A 189 -11.00 -19.80 -2.84
CA LYS A 189 -11.01 -20.99 -1.96
C LYS A 189 -10.05 -20.88 -0.78
N LEU A 190 -8.97 -20.14 -0.92
CA LEU A 190 -7.99 -19.88 0.14
C LEU A 190 -8.37 -18.72 1.07
N GLY A 191 -9.51 -18.05 0.83
CA GLY A 191 -9.98 -16.93 1.63
C GLY A 191 -9.19 -15.63 1.42
N CYS A 192 -8.59 -15.44 0.23
CA CYS A 192 -7.97 -14.16 -0.11
C CYS A 192 -9.04 -13.07 -0.13
N LEU A 193 -8.82 -11.98 0.62
CA LEU A 193 -9.86 -10.97 0.89
C LEU A 193 -10.07 -10.00 -0.26
N ALA A 194 -8.99 -9.56 -0.88
CA ALA A 194 -9.03 -8.50 -1.87
C ALA A 194 -7.85 -8.57 -2.85
N SER A 195 -7.95 -7.84 -3.95
CA SER A 195 -6.94 -7.75 -5.00
C SER A 195 -6.50 -6.30 -5.19
N GLU A 196 -5.18 -6.10 -5.27
CA GLU A 196 -4.51 -4.82 -5.50
C GLU A 196 -3.22 -5.05 -6.32
N MET A 197 -2.24 -4.13 -6.36
CA MET A 197 -1.13 -4.23 -7.31
C MET A 197 0.28 -4.07 -6.71
N GLU A 198 0.47 -3.74 -5.41
CA GLU A 198 1.80 -3.31 -4.90
C GLU A 198 2.24 -4.00 -3.60
N THR A 199 1.33 -4.52 -2.80
CA THR A 199 1.61 -4.99 -1.43
C THR A 199 2.68 -6.07 -1.39
N ALA A 200 2.62 -7.06 -2.29
CA ALA A 200 3.62 -8.14 -2.31
C ALA A 200 5.02 -7.59 -2.55
N ALA A 201 5.17 -6.68 -3.52
CA ALA A 201 6.44 -6.04 -3.81
C ALA A 201 6.95 -5.24 -2.59
N LEU A 202 6.08 -4.40 -1.98
CA LEU A 202 6.45 -3.59 -0.82
C LEU A 202 6.86 -4.45 0.39
N TYR A 203 6.15 -5.54 0.68
CA TYR A 203 6.49 -6.43 1.79
C TYR A 203 7.84 -7.13 1.59
N ILE A 204 8.13 -7.56 0.37
CA ILE A 204 9.42 -8.19 0.05
C ILE A 204 10.56 -7.16 0.06
N VAL A 205 10.34 -5.97 -0.49
CA VAL A 205 11.34 -4.87 -0.45
C VAL A 205 11.64 -4.47 1.00
N ALA A 206 10.60 -4.34 1.83
CA ALA A 206 10.77 -4.03 3.26
C ALA A 206 11.57 -5.12 4.00
N ALA A 207 11.30 -6.39 3.73
CA ALA A 207 12.07 -7.50 4.29
C ALA A 207 13.56 -7.41 3.91
N LYS A 208 13.87 -7.12 2.63
CA LYS A 208 15.25 -6.92 2.15
C LYS A 208 15.93 -5.71 2.79
N LEU A 209 15.17 -4.66 3.08
CA LEU A 209 15.68 -3.42 3.70
C LEU A 209 15.72 -3.49 5.22
N HIS A 210 15.12 -4.52 5.84
CA HIS A 210 14.92 -4.65 7.29
C HIS A 210 14.15 -3.48 7.89
N VAL A 211 13.08 -3.02 7.20
CA VAL A 211 12.18 -1.96 7.63
C VAL A 211 10.78 -2.49 7.87
N ARG A 212 9.97 -1.76 8.63
CA ARG A 212 8.58 -2.14 8.94
C ARG A 212 7.64 -1.70 7.84
N VAL A 213 6.66 -2.53 7.48
CA VAL A 213 5.62 -2.18 6.51
C VAL A 213 4.29 -2.85 6.85
N GLY A 214 3.20 -2.14 6.61
CA GLY A 214 1.84 -2.67 6.59
C GLY A 214 1.01 -1.96 5.53
N ALA A 215 -0.19 -2.48 5.27
CA ALA A 215 -1.06 -1.91 4.24
C ALA A 215 -2.53 -1.96 4.67
N CYS A 216 -3.28 -0.92 4.32
CA CYS A 216 -4.74 -0.89 4.41
C CYS A 216 -5.36 -0.32 3.13
N PHE A 217 -6.56 -0.77 2.81
CA PHE A 217 -7.23 -0.47 1.56
C PHE A 217 -8.70 -0.15 1.79
N LEU A 218 -9.21 0.82 1.02
CA LEU A 218 -10.65 0.94 0.78
C LEU A 218 -11.06 -0.11 -0.27
N VAL A 219 -12.10 -0.88 0.01
CA VAL A 219 -12.75 -1.73 -0.99
C VAL A 219 -13.62 -0.84 -1.88
N MET A 220 -13.24 -0.71 -3.16
CA MET A 220 -14.01 0.11 -4.11
C MET A 220 -15.26 -0.59 -4.61
N ALA A 221 -15.14 -1.85 -4.93
CA ALA A 221 -16.20 -2.73 -5.42
C ALA A 221 -15.75 -4.18 -5.24
N ASN A 222 -16.70 -5.12 -5.42
CA ASN A 222 -16.42 -6.56 -5.32
C ASN A 222 -17.10 -7.31 -6.47
N GLN A 223 -16.32 -7.76 -7.46
CA GLN A 223 -16.84 -8.44 -8.64
C GLN A 223 -17.53 -9.79 -8.33
N GLU A 224 -17.17 -10.46 -7.23
CA GLU A 224 -17.83 -11.72 -6.86
C GLU A 224 -19.24 -11.46 -6.27
N ARG A 225 -19.44 -10.34 -5.58
CA ARG A 225 -20.78 -9.89 -5.16
C ARG A 225 -21.66 -9.57 -6.35
N GLU A 226 -21.10 -8.89 -7.35
CA GLU A 226 -21.81 -8.59 -8.60
C GLU A 226 -22.27 -9.87 -9.31
N LYS A 227 -21.38 -10.88 -9.45
CA LYS A 227 -21.70 -12.19 -10.02
C LYS A 227 -22.81 -12.93 -9.24
N LEU A 228 -22.89 -12.71 -7.93
CA LEU A 228 -23.91 -13.29 -7.05
C LEU A 228 -25.21 -12.46 -7.01
N GLY A 229 -25.30 -11.35 -7.72
CA GLY A 229 -26.46 -10.45 -7.70
C GLY A 229 -26.64 -9.71 -6.36
N LEU A 230 -25.58 -9.59 -5.55
CA LEU A 230 -25.57 -8.87 -4.29
C LEU A 230 -25.29 -7.38 -4.52
N GLU A 231 -25.75 -6.54 -3.58
CA GLU A 231 -25.46 -5.11 -3.60
C GLU A 231 -23.95 -4.85 -3.69
N ASN A 232 -23.53 -4.03 -4.66
CA ASN A 232 -22.12 -3.73 -4.93
C ASN A 232 -21.96 -2.30 -5.48
N PRO A 233 -22.27 -1.25 -4.69
CA PRO A 233 -22.03 0.13 -5.10
C PRO A 233 -20.53 0.39 -5.27
N VAL A 234 -20.16 1.28 -6.20
CA VAL A 234 -18.77 1.69 -6.33
C VAL A 234 -18.47 2.84 -5.37
N VAL A 235 -17.48 2.66 -4.48
CA VAL A 235 -17.06 3.65 -3.49
C VAL A 235 -15.68 4.18 -3.84
N HIS A 236 -15.55 5.50 -3.99
CA HIS A 236 -14.30 6.17 -4.36
C HIS A 236 -13.65 6.95 -3.21
N ASP A 237 -14.42 7.26 -2.15
CA ASP A 237 -13.91 8.06 -1.05
C ASP A 237 -12.97 7.27 -0.16
N THR A 238 -11.70 7.61 -0.22
CA THR A 238 -10.64 6.94 0.54
C THR A 238 -10.38 7.58 1.91
N ASP A 239 -11.20 8.52 2.35
CA ASP A 239 -10.91 9.31 3.56
C ASP A 239 -10.82 8.43 4.82
N MET A 240 -11.72 7.46 4.99
CA MET A 240 -11.66 6.52 6.11
C MET A 240 -10.34 5.72 6.12
N ALA A 241 -9.89 5.23 4.97
CA ALA A 241 -8.62 4.50 4.90
C ALA A 241 -7.42 5.43 5.22
N VAL A 242 -7.48 6.70 4.81
CA VAL A 242 -6.49 7.71 5.18
C VAL A 242 -6.48 7.94 6.69
N GLN A 243 -7.64 8.12 7.31
CA GLN A 243 -7.75 8.31 8.76
C GLN A 243 -7.20 7.11 9.53
N VAL A 244 -7.50 5.88 9.10
CA VAL A 244 -6.94 4.65 9.70
C VAL A 244 -5.41 4.64 9.59
N ALA A 245 -4.85 4.97 8.41
CA ALA A 245 -3.41 4.99 8.22
C ALA A 245 -2.70 6.06 9.08
N VAL A 246 -3.26 7.27 9.14
CA VAL A 246 -2.71 8.36 9.98
C VAL A 246 -2.76 8.01 11.46
N GLU A 247 -3.89 7.47 11.94
CA GLU A 247 -4.03 7.06 13.34
C GLU A 247 -3.10 5.89 13.69
N ALA A 248 -2.89 4.95 12.75
CA ALA A 248 -1.91 3.88 12.93
C ALA A 248 -0.48 4.45 13.11
N ILE A 249 -0.09 5.47 12.33
CA ILE A 249 1.20 6.16 12.53
C ILE A 249 1.28 6.81 13.91
N ARG A 250 0.22 7.47 14.42
CA ARG A 250 0.20 8.04 15.78
C ARG A 250 0.42 6.97 16.85
N LYS A 251 -0.19 5.80 16.69
CA LYS A 251 -0.01 4.65 17.60
C LYS A 251 1.43 4.15 17.57
N LEU A 252 2.01 3.96 16.39
CA LEU A 252 3.42 3.55 16.24
C LEU A 252 4.38 4.57 16.84
N ILE A 253 4.14 5.87 16.68
CA ILE A 253 4.93 6.93 17.32
C ILE A 253 4.89 6.82 18.85
N LYS A 254 3.73 6.49 19.43
CA LYS A 254 3.58 6.32 20.90
C LYS A 254 4.30 5.07 21.38
N GLU A 255 4.24 3.96 20.63
CA GLU A 255 4.91 2.70 20.96
C GLU A 255 6.43 2.78 20.86
N ASP A 256 6.95 3.58 19.93
CA ASP A 256 8.40 3.73 19.68
C ASP A 256 9.07 4.76 20.61
N ARG A 257 8.32 5.46 21.49
CA ARG A 257 8.82 6.37 22.53
C ARG A 257 9.16 5.65 23.82
#